data_792bc2db01e4d7594c779d485662cfc9
#
_entry.id   792bc2db01e4d7594c779d485662cfc9
#
_cell.length_a   1.000
_cell.length_b   1.000
_cell.length_c   1.000
_cell.angle_alpha   90.00
_cell.angle_beta   90.00
_cell.angle_gamma   90.00
#
_symmetry.space_group_name_H-M   'P 1'
#
loop_
_entity.id
_entity.type
_entity.pdbx_description
1 polymer ?
#
loop_
_entity_poly.entity_id
_entity_poly.type
_entity_poly.pdbx_seq_one_letter_code
_entity_poly.pdbx_strand_id
1 'polypeptide(L)'
;MTYLYYKSSYTTNTTKPNEKTMNQWKHLATKANWRITQLANGFYQTECSNPDNEEWHAVTRRETIKGAETAIDGSIEHFSKKIEATQGPKVIKTFK
;
A
#
# COMPACT_ATOMS: atom_id res chain seq x y z
N MET A 1 -6.39 33.49 -13.60
CA MET A 1 -6.45 32.79 -13.68
C MET A 1 -6.59 32.24 -13.75
N THR A 2 -6.24 32.43 -13.86
CA THR A 2 -6.28 31.59 -13.99
C THR A 2 -6.21 30.92 -14.27
N TYR A 3 -5.89 30.71 -14.41
CA TYR A 3 -5.77 29.68 -14.69
C TYR A 3 -5.64 29.01 -14.74
N LEU A 4 -5.20 29.08 -14.65
CA LEU A 4 -4.99 28.16 -14.72
C LEU A 4 -4.74 27.58 -14.67
N TYR A 5 -4.37 27.67 -14.51
CA TYR A 5 -4.12 26.73 -14.50
C TYR A 5 -4.05 26.10 -14.24
N TYR A 6 -3.94 26.24 -13.94
CA TYR A 6 -3.89 25.36 -13.81
C TYR A 6 -3.87 24.53 -14.26
N LYS A 7 -3.75 24.32 -14.36
CA LYS A 7 -3.77 23.40 -14.77
C LYS A 7 -3.20 22.47 -15.01
N SER A 8 -3.30 22.43 -15.06
CA SER A 8 -2.54 21.43 -15.70
C SER A 8 -1.38 20.90 -14.97
N SER A 9 -0.95 21.58 -14.09
CA SER A 9 0.29 21.30 -13.44
C SER A 9 0.30 19.94 -12.79
N TYR A 10 -0.76 19.53 -12.17
CA TYR A 10 -0.66 18.27 -11.48
C TYR A 10 -0.81 17.08 -12.42
N THR A 11 -1.34 17.27 -13.57
CA THR A 11 -1.35 16.16 -14.51
C THR A 11 0.05 15.87 -15.02
N THR A 12 0.88 16.88 -15.13
CA THR A 12 2.26 16.65 -15.55
C THR A 12 3.08 16.06 -14.45
N ASN A 13 2.72 16.34 -13.20
CA ASN A 13 3.49 15.85 -12.08
C ASN A 13 3.06 14.48 -11.62
N THR A 14 1.88 14.07 -12.02
CA THR A 14 1.37 12.78 -11.58
C THR A 14 1.81 11.73 -12.56
N THR A 15 2.90 11.08 -12.22
CA THR A 15 3.39 9.97 -13.00
C THR A 15 2.75 8.71 -12.47
N LYS A 16 1.97 8.06 -13.28
CA LYS A 16 1.38 6.80 -12.88
C LYS A 16 2.46 5.75 -12.81
N PRO A 17 2.44 4.91 -11.78
CA PRO A 17 3.39 3.81 -11.72
C PRO A 17 3.15 2.88 -12.90
N ASN A 18 4.21 2.18 -13.32
CA ASN A 18 4.05 1.21 -14.38
C ASN A 18 3.22 0.03 -13.86
N GLU A 19 2.85 -0.84 -14.78
CA GLU A 19 1.97 -1.96 -14.44
C GLU A 19 2.60 -2.86 -13.37
N LYS A 20 3.89 -3.08 -13.44
CA LYS A 20 4.57 -3.94 -12.48
C LYS A 20 4.47 -3.35 -11.07
N THR A 21 4.71 -2.05 -10.95
CA THR A 21 4.64 -1.38 -9.65
C THR A 21 3.21 -1.40 -9.12
N MET A 22 2.24 -1.14 -9.99
CA MET A 22 0.84 -1.15 -9.58
C MET A 22 0.43 -2.54 -9.10
N ASN A 23 0.85 -3.59 -9.80
CA ASN A 23 0.54 -4.94 -9.38
C ASN A 23 1.19 -5.28 -8.05
N GLN A 24 2.40 -4.77 -7.81
CA GLN A 24 3.08 -4.96 -6.54
C GLN A 24 2.31 -4.29 -5.41
N TRP A 25 1.84 -3.07 -5.62
CA TRP A 25 1.05 -2.38 -4.60
C TRP A 25 -0.25 -3.13 -4.30
N LYS A 26 -0.92 -3.63 -5.34
CA LYS A 26 -2.14 -4.41 -5.14
C LYS A 26 -1.86 -5.67 -4.36
N HIS A 27 -0.75 -6.31 -4.63
CA HIS A 27 -0.33 -7.50 -3.89
C HIS A 27 -0.12 -7.17 -2.41
N LEU A 28 0.57 -6.07 -2.13
CA LEU A 28 0.86 -5.64 -0.77
C LEU A 28 -0.39 -5.15 -0.04
N ALA A 29 -1.40 -4.73 -0.77
CA ALA A 29 -2.66 -4.28 -0.18
C ALA A 29 -3.63 -5.43 0.09
N THR A 30 -3.24 -6.66 -0.23
CA THR A 30 -4.11 -7.84 -0.08
C THR A 30 -3.67 -8.63 1.15
N LYS A 31 -4.56 -8.73 2.14
CA LYS A 31 -4.19 -9.36 3.41
C LYS A 31 -3.78 -10.81 3.26
N ALA A 32 -4.35 -11.53 2.31
CA ALA A 32 -4.01 -12.95 2.10
C ALA A 32 -2.54 -13.14 1.73
N ASN A 33 -1.85 -12.09 1.31
CA ASN A 33 -0.44 -12.17 0.94
C ASN A 33 0.49 -11.88 2.12
N TRP A 34 -0.04 -11.74 3.30
CA TRP A 34 0.71 -11.49 4.53
C TRP A 34 0.57 -12.65 5.50
N ARG A 35 1.57 -12.81 6.35
CA ARG A 35 1.50 -13.80 7.42
C ARG A 35 2.34 -13.33 8.61
N ILE A 36 2.16 -13.99 9.74
CA ILE A 36 2.92 -13.72 10.95
C ILE A 36 3.67 -14.99 11.31
N THR A 37 4.96 -14.86 11.52
CA THR A 37 5.81 -15.98 11.94
C THR A 37 6.37 -15.69 13.32
N GLN A 38 6.23 -16.62 14.25
CA GLN A 38 6.84 -16.47 15.54
C GLN A 38 8.29 -16.91 15.46
N LEU A 39 9.19 -16.02 15.87
CA LEU A 39 10.62 -16.29 15.82
C LEU A 39 11.05 -17.03 17.06
N ALA A 40 12.25 -17.62 17.01
CA ALA A 40 12.78 -18.38 18.14
C ALA A 40 12.93 -17.54 19.40
N ASN A 41 13.13 -16.22 19.25
CA ASN A 41 13.27 -15.33 20.39
C ASN A 41 11.92 -14.86 20.95
N GLY A 42 10.81 -15.37 20.41
CA GLY A 42 9.48 -15.02 20.90
C GLY A 42 8.83 -13.84 20.21
N PHE A 43 9.56 -13.15 19.35
CA PHE A 43 8.98 -12.04 18.60
C PHE A 43 8.12 -12.56 17.47
N TYR A 44 7.21 -11.70 17.00
CA TYR A 44 6.33 -12.01 15.88
C TYR A 44 6.74 -11.18 14.69
N GLN A 45 7.08 -11.85 13.60
CA GLN A 45 7.55 -11.20 12.40
C GLN A 45 6.44 -11.17 11.36
N THR A 46 6.14 -9.97 10.85
CA THR A 46 5.21 -9.86 9.72
C THR A 46 5.97 -10.11 8.45
N GLU A 47 5.36 -10.88 7.57
CA GLU A 47 6.00 -11.26 6.31
C GLU A 47 5.00 -11.10 5.18
N CYS A 48 5.51 -10.68 4.03
CA CYS A 48 4.70 -10.53 2.82
C CYS A 48 5.31 -11.37 1.72
N SER A 49 4.47 -12.04 0.95
CA SER A 49 4.96 -12.84 -0.17
C SER A 49 5.35 -11.94 -1.32
N ASN A 50 6.30 -12.43 -2.12
CA ASN A 50 6.75 -11.73 -3.32
C ASN A 50 5.86 -12.16 -4.48
N PRO A 51 5.24 -11.23 -5.22
CA PRO A 51 4.36 -11.62 -6.32
C PRO A 51 5.07 -12.35 -7.46
N ASP A 52 6.40 -12.18 -7.56
CA ASP A 52 7.13 -12.76 -8.68
C ASP A 52 7.60 -14.18 -8.42
N ASN A 53 7.92 -14.54 -7.18
CA ASN A 53 8.52 -15.83 -6.90
C ASN A 53 7.94 -16.54 -5.67
N GLU A 54 6.92 -15.97 -5.06
CA GLU A 54 6.22 -16.58 -3.91
C GLU A 54 7.12 -16.74 -2.66
N GLU A 55 8.26 -16.07 -2.64
CA GLU A 55 9.08 -16.06 -1.43
C GLU A 55 8.51 -15.10 -0.42
N TRP A 56 8.76 -15.38 0.86
CA TRP A 56 8.27 -14.54 1.94
C TRP A 56 9.39 -13.63 2.43
N HIS A 57 9.07 -12.36 2.58
CA HIS A 57 10.03 -11.34 3.03
C HIS A 57 9.60 -10.76 4.35
N ALA A 58 10.53 -10.62 5.27
CA ALA A 58 10.27 -9.98 6.55
C ALA A 58 10.05 -8.50 6.36
N VAL A 59 9.04 -7.95 7.04
CA VAL A 59 8.73 -6.54 6.96
C VAL A 59 8.94 -5.85 8.31
N THR A 60 8.31 -6.36 9.37
CA THR A 60 8.46 -5.78 10.71
C THR A 60 8.51 -6.87 11.75
N ARG A 61 8.92 -6.49 12.98
CA ARG A 61 8.88 -7.38 14.14
C ARG A 61 8.14 -6.69 15.26
N ARG A 62 7.32 -7.45 15.97
CA ARG A 62 6.55 -6.95 17.09
C ARG A 62 6.59 -7.94 18.22
N GLU A 63 6.32 -7.47 19.43
CA GLU A 63 6.39 -8.32 20.61
C GLU A 63 5.10 -9.12 20.81
N THR A 64 4.01 -8.74 20.16
CA THR A 64 2.74 -9.41 20.32
C THR A 64 2.11 -9.70 18.97
N ILE A 65 1.22 -10.70 18.96
CA ILE A 65 0.47 -11.03 17.74
C ILE A 65 -0.39 -9.84 17.34
N LYS A 66 -1.02 -9.19 18.31
CA LYS A 66 -1.87 -8.05 17.99
C LYS A 66 -1.07 -6.91 17.39
N GLY A 67 0.13 -6.66 17.92
CA GLY A 67 1.02 -5.66 17.35
C GLY A 67 1.39 -5.98 15.91
N ALA A 68 1.64 -7.25 15.62
CA ALA A 68 1.96 -7.69 14.28
C ALA A 68 0.76 -7.52 13.34
N GLU A 69 -0.44 -7.87 13.82
CA GLU A 69 -1.65 -7.68 13.03
C GLU A 69 -1.89 -6.21 12.72
N THR A 70 -1.68 -5.35 13.70
CA THR A 70 -1.82 -3.91 13.51
C THR A 70 -0.84 -3.40 12.46
N ALA A 71 0.39 -3.91 12.50
CA ALA A 71 1.40 -3.52 11.53
C ALA A 71 1.01 -3.94 10.11
N ILE A 72 0.44 -5.15 9.97
CA ILE A 72 -0.02 -5.62 8.66
C ILE A 72 -1.16 -4.74 8.17
N ASP A 73 -2.15 -4.46 9.02
CA ASP A 73 -3.28 -3.64 8.63
C ASP A 73 -2.84 -2.23 8.23
N GLY A 74 -1.84 -1.68 8.94
CA GLY A 74 -1.29 -0.38 8.57
C GLY A 74 -0.62 -0.40 7.22
N SER A 75 0.11 -1.47 6.90
CA SER A 75 0.74 -1.61 5.60
C SER A 75 -0.30 -1.72 4.49
N ILE A 76 -1.35 -2.51 4.72
CA ILE A 76 -2.41 -2.68 3.74
C ILE A 76 -3.08 -1.34 3.47
N GLU A 77 -3.38 -0.58 4.52
CA GLU A 77 -3.99 0.73 4.36
C GLU A 77 -3.08 1.67 3.58
N HIS A 78 -1.79 1.64 3.89
CA HIS A 78 -0.82 2.49 3.20
C HIS A 78 -0.81 2.22 1.69
N PHE A 79 -0.74 0.96 1.29
CA PHE A 79 -0.70 0.62 -0.12
C PHE A 79 -2.05 0.83 -0.80
N SER A 80 -3.14 0.62 -0.08
CA SER A 80 -4.47 0.90 -0.62
C SER A 80 -4.61 2.38 -0.94
N LYS A 81 -4.11 3.25 -0.07
CA LYS A 81 -4.15 4.68 -0.31
C LYS A 81 -3.26 5.09 -1.45
N LYS A 82 -2.11 4.45 -1.60
CA LYS A 82 -1.23 4.72 -2.73
C LYS A 82 -1.91 4.39 -4.05
N ILE A 83 -2.59 3.25 -4.10
CA ILE A 83 -3.32 2.85 -5.30
C ILE A 83 -4.42 3.86 -5.59
N GLU A 84 -5.17 4.23 -4.57
CA GLU A 84 -6.26 5.17 -4.72
C GLU A 84 -5.77 6.52 -5.23
N ALA A 85 -4.61 6.95 -4.77
CA ALA A 85 -4.05 8.23 -5.19
C ALA A 85 -3.72 8.25 -6.68
N THR A 86 -3.47 7.09 -7.29
CA THR A 86 -3.18 7.03 -8.72
C THR A 86 -4.42 7.16 -9.59
N GLN A 87 -5.60 7.07 -8.98
CA GLN A 87 -6.85 7.18 -9.72
C GLN A 87 -7.20 8.63 -10.08
N GLY A 88 -6.44 9.57 -9.52
CA GLY A 88 -6.68 10.98 -9.78
C GLY A 88 -7.80 11.55 -8.93
N PRO A 89 -8.15 12.81 -9.16
CA PRO A 89 -9.18 13.44 -8.34
C PRO A 89 -10.54 12.82 -8.58
N LYS A 90 -11.33 12.77 -7.51
CA LYS A 90 -12.69 12.24 -7.58
C LYS A 90 -13.65 13.29 -7.06
N VAL A 91 -14.81 13.39 -7.71
CA VAL A 91 -15.87 14.21 -7.18
C VAL A 91 -16.60 13.38 -6.13
N ILE A 92 -16.43 13.78 -4.87
CA ILE A 92 -17.06 13.06 -3.77
C ILE A 92 -18.49 13.49 -3.59
N LYS A 93 -18.74 14.77 -3.77
CA LYS A 93 -20.09 15.29 -3.57
C LYS A 93 -20.27 16.59 -4.36
N THR A 94 -21.44 16.76 -4.95
CA THR A 94 -21.78 17.98 -5.69
C THR A 94 -22.94 18.65 -5.00
N PHE A 95 -22.84 19.96 -4.79
CA PHE A 95 -23.87 20.76 -4.17
C PHE A 95 -24.50 21.68 -5.19
N LYS A 96 -25.78 21.90 -5.05
CA LYS A 96 -26.49 22.84 -5.91
C LYS A 96 -26.80 24.13 -5.18
#